data_fcef5411598afb58f9049930af2c77a7
#
_entry.id   fcef5411598afb58f9049930af2c77a7
#
_cell.length_a   1.000
_cell.length_b   1.000
_cell.length_c   1.000
_cell.angle_alpha   90.00
_cell.angle_beta   90.00
_cell.angle_gamma   90.00
#
_symmetry.space_group_name_H-M   'P 1'
#
loop_
_entity.id
_entity.type
_entity.pdbx_description
1 polymer ?
#
loop_
_entity_poly.entity_id
_entity_poly.type
_entity_poly.pdbx_seq_one_letter_code
_entity_poly.pdbx_strand_id
1 'polypeptide(L)'
;CDDGIDYFAFSECLADLVKTEHLRLTDDGCYAITPKGLRNSEICESSLPYSVRIRTDKNVAAYNKKLLRRSQVRARVTPRENGTFTVELSFHDDVDELMQLQVMVATEAMAKDLAARFEKNPEQIYTQLMSVLYGG
;
A
#
# COMPACT_ATOMS: atom_id res chain seq x y z
N CYS A 1 -17.84 3.68 -9.09
CA CYS A 1 -18.07 2.67 -8.05
C CYS A 1 -19.39 1.99 -8.30
N ASP A 2 -19.50 1.28 -9.41
CA ASP A 2 -20.78 0.64 -9.82
C ASP A 2 -20.63 -0.87 -9.85
N ASP A 3 -20.29 -1.46 -8.73
CA ASP A 3 -20.20 -2.90 -8.69
C ASP A 3 -21.13 -3.52 -7.65
N GLY A 4 -22.42 -3.26 -7.81
CA GLY A 4 -23.48 -4.19 -7.55
C GLY A 4 -23.61 -4.90 -6.20
N ILE A 5 -22.71 -4.64 -5.26
CA ILE A 5 -22.83 -5.14 -3.90
C ILE A 5 -23.26 -4.00 -2.99
N ASP A 6 -24.48 -4.09 -2.47
CA ASP A 6 -24.95 -3.17 -1.45
C ASP A 6 -24.06 -3.22 -0.21
N TYR A 7 -23.65 -2.06 0.30
CA TYR A 7 -22.81 -1.95 1.49
C TYR A 7 -23.39 -2.69 2.69
N PHE A 8 -24.70 -2.61 2.89
CA PHE A 8 -25.37 -3.30 4.01
C PHE A 8 -25.32 -4.80 3.85
N ALA A 9 -25.59 -5.32 2.65
CA ALA A 9 -25.51 -6.76 2.36
C ALA A 9 -24.09 -7.27 2.54
N PHE A 10 -23.08 -6.51 2.09
CA PHE A 10 -21.67 -6.83 2.29
C PHE A 10 -21.30 -6.88 3.77
N SER A 11 -21.72 -5.87 4.56
CA SER A 11 -21.45 -5.81 6.00
C SER A 11 -22.11 -6.97 6.77
N GLU A 12 -23.32 -7.34 6.41
CA GLU A 12 -24.01 -8.52 6.98
C GLU A 12 -23.25 -9.81 6.64
N CYS A 13 -22.81 -9.98 5.41
CA CYS A 13 -22.02 -11.15 5.01
C CYS A 13 -20.71 -11.25 5.79
N LEU A 14 -20.00 -10.13 5.99
CA LEU A 14 -18.80 -10.12 6.82
C LEU A 14 -19.08 -10.51 8.27
N ALA A 15 -20.14 -9.96 8.85
CA ALA A 15 -20.55 -10.30 10.22
C ALA A 15 -20.91 -11.78 10.38
N ASP A 16 -21.61 -12.34 9.41
CA ASP A 16 -21.97 -13.77 9.39
C ASP A 16 -20.73 -14.67 9.22
N LEU A 17 -19.78 -14.28 8.40
CA LEU A 17 -18.51 -15.00 8.22
C LEU A 17 -17.65 -14.99 9.49
N VAL A 18 -17.69 -13.94 10.27
CA VAL A 18 -17.04 -13.89 11.59
C VAL A 18 -17.78 -14.78 12.60
N LYS A 19 -19.11 -14.72 12.65
CA LYS A 19 -19.92 -15.57 13.51
C LYS A 19 -19.71 -17.07 13.25
N THR A 20 -19.58 -17.44 11.99
CA THR A 20 -19.39 -18.83 11.57
C THR A 20 -17.92 -19.26 11.59
N GLU A 21 -17.04 -18.40 12.08
CA GLU A 21 -15.60 -18.66 12.20
C GLU A 21 -14.87 -18.89 10.86
N HIS A 22 -15.39 -18.36 9.77
CA HIS A 22 -14.70 -18.35 8.47
C HIS A 22 -13.71 -17.20 8.34
N LEU A 23 -14.02 -16.08 9.00
CA LEU A 23 -13.14 -14.93 9.18
C LEU A 23 -12.96 -14.64 10.66
N ARG A 24 -11.86 -14.01 11.01
CA ARG A 24 -11.64 -13.41 12.32
C ARG A 24 -11.33 -11.93 12.16
N LEU A 25 -11.80 -11.13 13.07
CA LEU A 25 -11.43 -9.73 13.19
C LEU A 25 -10.11 -9.64 13.96
N THR A 26 -9.13 -8.94 13.41
CA THR A 26 -7.83 -8.72 14.05
C THR A 26 -7.85 -7.45 14.90
N ASP A 27 -6.88 -7.29 15.81
CA ASP A 27 -6.84 -6.16 16.76
C ASP A 27 -6.69 -4.79 16.06
N ASP A 28 -6.14 -4.77 14.86
CA ASP A 28 -6.01 -3.59 14.00
C ASP A 28 -7.24 -3.29 13.14
N GLY A 29 -8.34 -4.02 13.36
CA GLY A 29 -9.60 -3.82 12.65
C GLY A 29 -9.67 -4.44 11.26
N CYS A 30 -8.73 -5.29 10.92
CA CYS A 30 -8.72 -6.04 9.66
C CYS A 30 -9.39 -7.42 9.80
N TYR A 31 -9.78 -8.00 8.68
CA TYR A 31 -10.29 -9.36 8.64
C TYR A 31 -9.22 -10.33 8.15
N ALA A 32 -9.07 -11.44 8.84
CA ALA A 32 -8.16 -12.51 8.44
C ALA A 32 -8.97 -13.80 8.19
N ILE A 33 -8.63 -14.53 7.14
CA ILE A 33 -9.26 -15.82 6.86
C ILE A 33 -8.78 -16.88 7.86
N THR A 34 -9.70 -17.69 8.35
CA THR A 34 -9.38 -18.83 9.20
C THR A 34 -9.09 -20.08 8.37
N PRO A 35 -8.46 -21.13 8.94
CA PRO A 35 -8.31 -22.42 8.24
C PRO A 35 -9.63 -23.00 7.74
N LYS A 36 -10.71 -22.83 8.50
CA LYS A 36 -12.06 -23.22 8.09
C LYS A 36 -12.53 -22.41 6.88
N GLY A 37 -12.33 -21.08 6.93
CA GLY A 37 -12.69 -20.19 5.82
C GLY A 37 -11.92 -20.50 4.56
N LEU A 38 -10.63 -20.81 4.67
CA LEU A 38 -9.79 -21.16 3.53
C LEU A 38 -10.29 -22.44 2.84
N ARG A 39 -10.56 -23.50 3.59
CA ARG A 39 -11.11 -24.76 3.04
C ARG A 39 -12.44 -24.55 2.33
N ASN A 40 -13.32 -23.76 2.92
CA ASN A 40 -14.63 -23.48 2.32
C ASN A 40 -14.53 -22.59 1.09
N SER A 41 -13.60 -21.64 1.05
CA SER A 41 -13.39 -20.79 -0.11
C SER A 41 -12.94 -21.58 -1.34
N GLU A 42 -12.05 -22.55 -1.15
CA GLU A 42 -11.60 -23.45 -2.23
C GLU A 42 -12.77 -24.24 -2.85
N ILE A 43 -13.71 -24.70 -2.03
CA ILE A 43 -14.89 -25.42 -2.51
C ILE A 43 -15.85 -24.49 -3.25
N CYS A 44 -16.03 -23.26 -2.75
CA CYS A 44 -16.99 -22.31 -3.30
C CYS A 44 -16.47 -21.54 -4.51
N GLU A 45 -15.16 -21.47 -4.72
CA GLU A 45 -14.55 -20.69 -5.81
C GLU A 45 -15.08 -21.11 -7.19
N SER A 46 -15.26 -22.41 -7.40
CA SER A 46 -15.76 -22.94 -8.67
C SER A 46 -17.21 -22.57 -8.95
N SER A 47 -17.98 -22.19 -7.93
CA SER A 47 -19.38 -21.76 -8.06
C SER A 47 -19.54 -20.33 -8.53
N LEU A 48 -18.47 -19.52 -8.47
CA LEU A 48 -18.48 -18.14 -8.92
C LEU A 48 -18.38 -18.05 -10.45
N PRO A 49 -19.14 -17.15 -11.09
CA PRO A 49 -19.00 -16.90 -12.52
C PRO A 49 -17.56 -16.52 -12.88
N TYR A 50 -17.06 -17.02 -14.00
CA TYR A 50 -15.70 -16.77 -14.48
C TYR A 50 -15.37 -15.28 -14.58
N SER A 51 -16.32 -14.48 -15.09
CA SER A 51 -16.15 -13.02 -15.20
C SER A 51 -15.95 -12.32 -13.84
N VAL A 52 -16.62 -12.82 -12.79
CA VAL A 52 -16.46 -12.31 -11.42
C VAL A 52 -15.07 -12.63 -10.90
N ARG A 53 -14.63 -13.88 -11.07
CA ARG A 53 -13.29 -14.31 -10.62
C ARG A 53 -12.19 -13.48 -11.27
N ILE A 54 -12.18 -13.34 -12.60
CA ILE A 54 -11.19 -12.58 -13.34
C ILE A 54 -11.18 -11.10 -12.94
N ARG A 55 -12.35 -10.50 -12.74
CA ARG A 55 -12.44 -9.10 -12.31
C ARG A 55 -11.89 -8.92 -10.89
N THR A 56 -12.23 -9.83 -9.99
CA THR A 56 -11.75 -9.81 -8.60
C THR A 56 -10.23 -9.98 -8.56
N ASP A 57 -9.68 -10.95 -9.29
CA ASP A 57 -8.23 -11.19 -9.36
C ASP A 57 -7.47 -9.96 -9.85
N LYS A 58 -7.98 -9.30 -10.89
CA LYS A 58 -7.39 -8.06 -11.41
C LYS A 58 -7.43 -6.92 -10.39
N ASN A 59 -8.56 -6.77 -9.68
CA ASN A 59 -8.72 -5.72 -8.67
C ASN A 59 -7.80 -5.98 -7.47
N VAL A 60 -7.72 -7.21 -7.00
CA VAL A 60 -6.82 -7.60 -5.90
C VAL A 60 -5.35 -7.41 -6.29
N ALA A 61 -4.97 -7.83 -7.49
CA ALA A 61 -3.60 -7.64 -7.99
C ALA A 61 -3.21 -6.16 -8.08
N ALA A 62 -4.11 -5.32 -8.60
CA ALA A 62 -3.90 -3.87 -8.69
C ALA A 62 -3.79 -3.23 -7.29
N TYR A 63 -4.62 -3.66 -6.35
CA TYR A 63 -4.59 -3.18 -4.97
C TYR A 63 -3.30 -3.59 -4.25
N ASN A 64 -2.90 -4.86 -4.36
CA ASN A 64 -1.66 -5.37 -3.78
C ASN A 64 -0.44 -4.66 -4.34
N LYS A 65 -0.41 -4.40 -5.65
CA LYS A 65 0.66 -3.60 -6.27
C LYS A 65 0.75 -2.21 -5.67
N LYS A 66 -0.38 -1.56 -5.42
CA LYS A 66 -0.44 -0.25 -4.78
C LYS A 66 0.03 -0.28 -3.33
N LEU A 67 -0.34 -1.31 -2.57
CA LEU A 67 0.12 -1.51 -1.19
C LEU A 67 1.63 -1.73 -1.13
N LEU A 68 2.14 -2.63 -1.97
CA LEU A 68 3.58 -2.89 -2.09
C LEU A 68 4.33 -1.60 -2.41
N ARG A 69 3.84 -0.83 -3.37
CA ARG A 69 4.42 0.46 -3.73
C ARG A 69 4.51 1.43 -2.55
N ARG A 70 3.45 1.52 -1.75
CA ARG A 70 3.43 2.36 -0.55
C ARG A 70 4.42 1.90 0.51
N SER A 71 4.68 0.62 0.62
CA SER A 71 5.69 0.08 1.54
C SER A 71 7.12 0.31 1.07
N GLN A 72 7.33 0.39 -0.24
CA GLN A 72 8.64 0.59 -0.87
C GLN A 72 9.11 2.06 -0.82
N VAL A 73 8.20 3.00 -0.66
CA VAL A 73 8.50 4.44 -0.69
C VAL A 73 8.08 5.07 0.62
N ARG A 74 9.00 5.73 1.29
CA ARG A 74 8.74 6.47 2.53
C ARG A 74 9.29 7.87 2.43
N ALA A 75 8.49 8.83 2.87
CA ALA A 75 8.90 10.22 3.04
C ALA A 75 8.44 10.70 4.42
N ARG A 76 9.36 11.21 5.20
CA ARG A 76 9.08 11.76 6.52
C ARG A 76 9.60 13.18 6.59
N VAL A 77 8.79 14.09 7.13
CA VAL A 77 9.18 15.47 7.42
C VAL A 77 9.23 15.64 8.93
N THR A 78 10.39 16.08 9.44
CA THR A 78 10.59 16.30 10.86
C THR A 78 11.02 17.76 11.08
N PRO A 79 10.30 18.53 11.92
CA PRO A 79 10.71 19.87 12.29
C PRO A 79 11.97 19.83 13.17
N ARG A 80 12.85 20.82 13.01
CA ARG A 80 14.05 21.00 13.80
C ARG A 80 13.90 22.21 14.74
N GLU A 81 14.67 22.21 15.81
CA GLU A 81 14.62 23.28 16.82
C GLU A 81 14.96 24.67 16.28
N ASN A 82 15.80 24.74 15.23
CA ASN A 82 16.20 25.98 14.59
C ASN A 82 15.21 26.54 13.55
N GLY A 83 14.00 25.98 13.48
CA GLY A 83 12.96 26.38 12.53
C GLY A 83 13.11 25.83 11.12
N THR A 84 14.11 25.00 10.87
CA THR A 84 14.25 24.26 9.62
C THR A 84 13.60 22.87 9.70
N PHE A 85 13.57 22.16 8.58
CA PHE A 85 12.95 20.85 8.48
C PHE A 85 13.91 19.84 7.90
N THR A 86 13.89 18.62 8.44
CA THR A 86 14.57 17.48 7.86
C THR A 86 13.58 16.64 7.07
N VAL A 87 13.90 16.32 5.82
CA VAL A 87 13.15 15.42 4.97
C VAL A 87 13.93 14.13 4.80
N GLU A 88 13.37 13.04 5.28
CA GLU A 88 13.92 11.70 5.13
C GLU A 88 13.17 10.99 4.03
N LEU A 89 13.87 10.56 3.00
CA LEU A 89 13.34 9.87 1.84
C LEU A 89 13.98 8.50 1.74
N SER A 90 13.19 7.46 1.63
CA SER A 90 13.70 6.11 1.41
C SER A 90 12.95 5.37 0.32
N PHE A 91 13.69 4.59 -0.43
CA PHE A 91 13.19 3.79 -1.53
C PHE A 91 13.77 2.38 -1.45
N HIS A 92 12.88 1.39 -1.40
CA HIS A 92 13.20 -0.02 -1.30
C HIS A 92 12.70 -0.77 -2.54
N ASP A 93 13.38 -1.84 -2.91
CA ASP A 93 12.80 -2.86 -3.78
C ASP A 93 12.21 -4.01 -2.95
N ASP A 94 11.96 -5.15 -3.58
CA ASP A 94 11.39 -6.31 -2.90
C ASP A 94 12.37 -7.01 -1.93
N VAL A 95 13.64 -6.66 -2.00
CA VAL A 95 14.71 -7.34 -1.27
C VAL A 95 15.44 -6.40 -0.33
N ASP A 96 15.75 -5.18 -0.77
CA ASP A 96 16.68 -4.30 -0.09
C ASP A 96 16.35 -2.82 -0.20
N GLU A 97 16.96 -2.02 0.66
CA GLU A 97 16.93 -0.58 0.58
C GLU A 97 17.87 -0.10 -0.52
N LEU A 98 17.31 0.53 -1.56
CA LEU A 98 18.06 1.06 -2.70
C LEU A 98 18.63 2.44 -2.43
N MET A 99 17.90 3.27 -1.70
CA MET A 99 18.28 4.64 -1.43
C MET A 99 17.68 5.13 -0.12
N GLN A 100 18.51 5.76 0.67
CA GLN A 100 18.09 6.58 1.80
C GLN A 100 18.73 7.96 1.65
N LEU A 101 17.90 9.00 1.66
CA LEU A 101 18.33 10.37 1.52
C LEU A 101 17.76 11.21 2.64
N GLN A 102 18.61 12.02 3.25
CA GLN A 102 18.22 12.96 4.29
C GLN A 102 18.63 14.36 3.85
N VAL A 103 17.68 15.26 3.75
CA VAL A 103 17.89 16.63 3.27
C VAL A 103 17.29 17.61 4.25
N MET A 104 18.02 18.69 4.53
CA MET A 104 17.50 19.81 5.29
C MET A 104 16.94 20.87 4.35
N VAL A 105 15.77 21.38 4.65
CA VAL A 105 15.11 22.47 3.93
C VAL A 105 14.66 23.57 4.90
N ALA A 106 14.56 24.79 4.37
CA ALA A 106 14.31 25.97 5.18
C ALA A 106 12.86 26.12 5.65
N THR A 107 11.88 25.62 4.87
CA THR A 107 10.46 25.82 5.14
C THR A 107 9.68 24.52 5.09
N GLU A 108 8.55 24.49 5.81
CA GLU A 108 7.64 23.36 5.77
C GLU A 108 7.05 23.12 4.38
N ALA A 109 6.74 24.19 3.65
CA ALA A 109 6.23 24.09 2.29
C ALA A 109 7.19 23.38 1.34
N MET A 110 8.49 23.72 1.43
CA MET A 110 9.54 23.02 0.67
C MET A 110 9.67 21.57 1.07
N ALA A 111 9.58 21.25 2.36
CA ALA A 111 9.64 19.89 2.85
C ALA A 111 8.49 19.02 2.34
N LYS A 112 7.29 19.54 2.39
CA LYS A 112 6.09 18.83 1.88
C LYS A 112 6.13 18.66 0.36
N ASP A 113 6.56 19.67 -0.39
CA ASP A 113 6.72 19.58 -1.85
C ASP A 113 7.76 18.53 -2.25
N LEU A 114 8.91 18.53 -1.57
CA LEU A 114 9.96 17.54 -1.80
C LEU A 114 9.49 16.12 -1.52
N ALA A 115 8.82 15.90 -0.39
CA ALA A 115 8.25 14.61 -0.03
C ALA A 115 7.23 14.12 -1.08
N ALA A 116 6.31 14.99 -1.50
CA ALA A 116 5.29 14.67 -2.49
C ALA A 116 5.88 14.32 -3.86
N ARG A 117 6.88 15.06 -4.31
CA ARG A 117 7.59 14.78 -5.58
C ARG A 117 8.32 13.44 -5.55
N PHE A 118 8.95 13.13 -4.43
CA PHE A 118 9.63 11.86 -4.26
C PHE A 118 8.65 10.68 -4.26
N GLU A 119 7.56 10.77 -3.51
CA GLU A 119 6.53 9.73 -3.47
C GLU A 119 5.89 9.46 -4.85
N LYS A 120 5.82 10.49 -5.68
CA LYS A 120 5.25 10.38 -7.02
C LYS A 120 6.14 9.62 -8.00
N ASN A 121 7.44 9.90 -8.01
CA ASN A 121 8.39 9.35 -8.99
C ASN A 121 9.76 8.98 -8.37
N PRO A 122 9.80 8.05 -7.41
CA PRO A 122 11.06 7.71 -6.72
C PRO A 122 12.08 7.05 -7.65
N GLU A 123 11.66 6.23 -8.63
CA GLU A 123 12.59 5.59 -9.56
C GLU A 123 13.29 6.60 -10.46
N GLN A 124 12.57 7.59 -10.93
CA GLN A 124 13.15 8.64 -11.76
C GLN A 124 14.18 9.44 -10.98
N ILE A 125 13.87 9.80 -9.75
CA ILE A 125 14.78 10.52 -8.85
C ILE A 125 16.02 9.66 -8.57
N TYR A 126 15.85 8.38 -8.27
CA TYR A 126 16.94 7.43 -8.08
C TYR A 126 17.85 7.37 -9.31
N THR A 127 17.28 7.19 -10.50
CA THR A 127 18.03 7.10 -11.74
C THR A 127 18.79 8.39 -12.05
N GLN A 128 18.18 9.54 -11.86
CA GLN A 128 18.82 10.83 -12.05
C GLN A 128 19.96 11.06 -11.06
N LEU A 129 19.75 10.73 -9.79
CA LEU A 129 20.78 10.85 -8.75
C LEU A 129 21.97 9.94 -9.08
N MET A 130 21.73 8.70 -9.46
CA MET A 130 22.80 7.77 -9.87
C MET A 130 23.55 8.27 -11.12
N SER A 131 22.85 8.85 -12.07
CA SER A 131 23.47 9.47 -13.25
C SER A 131 24.43 10.61 -12.85
N VAL A 132 24.01 11.46 -11.94
CA VAL A 132 24.85 12.55 -11.43
C VAL A 132 26.07 12.02 -10.65
N LEU A 133 25.87 11.03 -9.79
CA LEU A 133 26.93 10.45 -8.95
C LEU A 133 27.99 9.70 -9.77
N TYR A 134 27.60 9.05 -10.85
CA TYR A 134 28.53 8.35 -11.76
C TYR A 134 29.13 9.25 -12.84
N GLY A 135 28.86 10.55 -12.81
CA GLY A 135 29.43 11.53 -13.72
C GLY A 135 28.89 11.43 -15.14
N GLY A 136 27.66 11.00 -15.22
CA GLY A 136 26.85 10.67 -16.38
C GLY A 136 26.87 11.48 -17.58
#